data_886aeeb25722fbcbe5b08ec45fac09bb
#
_entry.id   886aeeb25722fbcbe5b08ec45fac09bb
#
_cell.length_a   1.000
_cell.length_b   1.000
_cell.length_c   1.000
_cell.angle_alpha   90.00
_cell.angle_beta   90.00
_cell.angle_gamma   90.00
#
_symmetry.space_group_name_H-M   'P 1'
#
loop_
_entity.id
_entity.type
_entity.pdbx_description
1 polymer ?
#
loop_
_entity_poly.entity_id
_entity_poly.type
_entity_poly.pdbx_seq_one_letter_code
_entity_poly.pdbx_strand_id
1 'polypeptide(L)'
;PDPSSQQVCTIGGNVANNSGGPHCLSEGVTSAHVLAIEAVLADASVVTLGGEDPEPAGYDLRGAFVGSEGMCGIATKICVRLTPDPPAVATALVDFADIRAGASTVSAIIAVGVVPAALEMMDRQCLVAVEAYVHAGLPVDAACALLVEVAGEEEAVRADMEVCRRVAGEHGCTTFRLAADDAERALLWKARKSAFGAVARIKPNYYLHDTVVPRRVLPDVLDQVYEIVARHDLQVLNVFHAGDGNLHPLLVYDRREPGVTERVAAAGREIVTASVAAGGVLSGEHGIGLEKRELMPLMFDGVSLAAQAALRSAFDPDGIANPFKVLPSASSCADVQALAEPPADAWI
;
A
#
# COMPACT_ATOMS: atom_id res chain seq x y z
N PRO A 1 -9.43 -5.06 -6.96
CA PRO A 1 -8.88 -4.20 -5.92
C PRO A 1 -9.42 -2.77 -6.05
N ASP A 2 -9.39 -2.03 -4.96
CA ASP A 2 -9.88 -0.66 -4.88
C ASP A 2 -8.79 0.32 -4.37
N PRO A 3 -7.68 0.48 -5.10
CA PRO A 3 -6.64 1.41 -4.69
C PRO A 3 -7.21 2.82 -4.49
N SER A 4 -6.50 3.68 -3.77
CA SER A 4 -6.93 5.08 -3.57
C SER A 4 -7.22 5.80 -4.91
N SER A 5 -6.60 5.36 -6.00
CA SER A 5 -6.79 5.84 -7.37
C SER A 5 -7.92 5.14 -8.14
N GLN A 6 -8.74 4.30 -7.53
CA GLN A 6 -9.74 3.44 -8.21
C GLN A 6 -10.67 4.15 -9.21
N GLN A 7 -10.93 5.44 -9.01
CA GLN A 7 -11.79 6.23 -9.91
C GLN A 7 -11.09 6.64 -11.22
N VAL A 8 -9.77 6.54 -11.30
CA VAL A 8 -8.96 7.00 -12.44
C VAL A 8 -7.93 5.96 -12.89
N CYS A 9 -7.69 4.90 -12.12
CA CYS A 9 -6.76 3.82 -12.49
C CYS A 9 -7.33 2.98 -13.66
N THR A 10 -6.45 2.20 -14.27
CA THR A 10 -6.83 1.19 -15.27
C THR A 10 -6.53 -0.19 -14.71
N ILE A 11 -7.29 -1.21 -15.17
CA ILE A 11 -7.01 -2.60 -14.79
C ILE A 11 -5.61 -3.05 -15.23
N GLY A 12 -5.10 -2.54 -16.37
CA GLY A 12 -3.73 -2.79 -16.81
C GLY A 12 -2.68 -2.20 -15.88
N GLY A 13 -2.93 -0.99 -15.33
CA GLY A 13 -2.09 -0.39 -14.29
C GLY A 13 -2.10 -1.19 -13.00
N ASN A 14 -3.28 -1.66 -12.58
CA ASN A 14 -3.41 -2.53 -11.40
C ASN A 14 -2.61 -3.83 -11.58
N VAL A 15 -2.66 -4.44 -12.77
CA VAL A 15 -1.87 -5.63 -13.10
C VAL A 15 -0.37 -5.33 -13.08
N ALA A 16 0.06 -4.23 -13.70
CA ALA A 16 1.46 -3.86 -13.76
C ALA A 16 2.09 -3.66 -12.38
N ASN A 17 1.36 -3.06 -11.44
CA ASN A 17 1.86 -2.78 -10.08
C ASN A 17 1.43 -3.81 -9.04
N ASN A 18 0.61 -4.79 -9.39
CA ASN A 18 -0.05 -5.66 -8.41
C ASN A 18 -0.78 -4.84 -7.34
N SER A 19 -1.56 -3.85 -7.77
CA SER A 19 -2.18 -2.86 -6.88
C SER A 19 -2.99 -3.49 -5.76
N GLY A 20 -2.93 -2.87 -4.60
CA GLY A 20 -3.71 -3.18 -3.42
C GLY A 20 -4.82 -2.16 -3.17
N GLY A 21 -5.15 -1.94 -1.90
CA GLY A 21 -6.15 -1.00 -1.41
C GLY A 21 -6.73 -1.40 -0.06
N PRO A 22 -7.71 -0.65 0.45
CA PRO A 22 -8.28 -0.85 1.78
C PRO A 22 -8.83 -2.24 2.05
N HIS A 23 -9.35 -2.91 1.02
CA HIS A 23 -9.97 -4.24 1.14
C HIS A 23 -9.01 -5.41 0.90
N CYS A 24 -7.69 -5.15 0.76
CA CYS A 24 -6.70 -6.22 0.55
C CYS A 24 -6.62 -7.21 1.71
N LEU A 25 -6.97 -6.80 2.92
CA LEU A 25 -6.98 -7.70 4.08
C LEU A 25 -7.89 -8.90 3.87
N SER A 26 -9.07 -8.72 3.29
CA SER A 26 -10.07 -9.76 3.03
C SER A 26 -9.99 -10.32 1.61
N GLU A 27 -9.78 -9.47 0.61
CA GLU A 27 -9.90 -9.81 -0.81
C GLU A 27 -8.57 -10.12 -1.49
N GLY A 28 -7.46 -9.70 -0.89
CA GLY A 28 -6.13 -9.79 -1.50
C GLY A 28 -5.84 -8.65 -2.49
N VAL A 29 -4.63 -8.68 -3.03
CA VAL A 29 -4.15 -7.76 -4.06
C VAL A 29 -4.57 -8.23 -5.46
N THR A 30 -4.26 -7.45 -6.49
CA THR A 30 -4.64 -7.73 -7.90
C THR A 30 -4.31 -9.15 -8.34
N SER A 31 -3.16 -9.71 -7.96
CA SER A 31 -2.76 -11.08 -8.34
C SER A 31 -3.74 -12.16 -7.87
N ALA A 32 -4.47 -11.93 -6.78
CA ALA A 32 -5.48 -12.86 -6.27
C ALA A 32 -6.71 -12.97 -7.20
N HIS A 33 -6.92 -12.00 -8.07
CA HIS A 33 -8.09 -11.90 -8.94
C HIS A 33 -7.80 -12.18 -10.41
N VAL A 34 -6.54 -12.05 -10.86
CA VAL A 34 -6.17 -12.26 -12.27
C VAL A 34 -6.05 -13.75 -12.57
N LEU A 35 -6.77 -14.21 -13.58
CA LEU A 35 -6.75 -15.60 -14.07
C LEU A 35 -5.87 -15.75 -15.32
N ALA A 36 -5.99 -14.81 -16.27
CA ALA A 36 -5.19 -14.81 -17.49
C ALA A 36 -4.90 -13.39 -17.97
N ILE A 37 -3.82 -13.26 -18.73
CA ILE A 37 -3.38 -12.01 -19.34
C ILE A 37 -3.03 -12.28 -20.80
N GLU A 38 -3.62 -11.54 -21.75
CA GLU A 38 -3.06 -11.39 -23.09
C GLU A 38 -2.05 -10.24 -23.01
N ALA A 39 -0.82 -10.52 -23.39
CA ALA A 39 0.27 -9.54 -23.32
C ALA A 39 0.98 -9.41 -24.67
N VAL A 40 1.42 -8.19 -24.98
CA VAL A 40 2.36 -7.90 -26.08
C VAL A 40 3.75 -7.81 -25.46
N LEU A 41 4.67 -8.68 -25.93
CA LEU A 41 6.06 -8.73 -25.47
C LEU A 41 6.93 -7.74 -26.25
N ALA A 42 8.20 -7.62 -25.84
CA ALA A 42 9.16 -6.69 -26.42
C ALA A 42 9.41 -6.92 -27.94
N ASP A 43 9.32 -8.15 -28.42
CA ASP A 43 9.44 -8.54 -29.82
C ASP A 43 8.12 -8.37 -30.62
N ALA A 44 7.11 -7.72 -30.05
CA ALA A 44 5.76 -7.55 -30.58
C ALA A 44 4.95 -8.87 -30.72
N SER A 45 5.44 -9.98 -30.20
CA SER A 45 4.61 -11.19 -30.11
C SER A 45 3.47 -11.01 -29.12
N VAL A 46 2.32 -11.66 -29.41
CA VAL A 46 1.15 -11.67 -28.54
C VAL A 46 1.06 -13.04 -27.89
N VAL A 47 1.07 -13.06 -26.57
CA VAL A 47 1.04 -14.29 -25.77
C VAL A 47 -0.13 -14.28 -24.79
N THR A 48 -0.62 -15.46 -24.42
CA THR A 48 -1.58 -15.61 -23.32
C THR A 48 -0.88 -16.29 -22.15
N LEU A 49 -0.89 -15.63 -21.00
CA LEU A 49 -0.31 -16.11 -19.75
C LEU A 49 -1.46 -16.49 -18.80
N GLY A 50 -1.45 -17.72 -18.29
CA GLY A 50 -2.56 -18.26 -17.49
C GLY A 50 -3.72 -18.81 -18.32
N GLY A 51 -4.88 -18.91 -17.72
CA GLY A 51 -6.10 -19.45 -18.32
C GLY A 51 -7.31 -19.21 -17.42
N GLU A 52 -8.49 -19.71 -17.82
CA GLU A 52 -9.68 -19.66 -16.98
C GLU A 52 -9.57 -20.56 -15.73
N ASP A 53 -8.69 -21.56 -15.79
CA ASP A 53 -8.38 -22.39 -14.64
C ASP A 53 -7.46 -21.61 -13.67
N PRO A 54 -7.80 -21.52 -12.37
CA PRO A 54 -6.97 -20.87 -11.36
C PRO A 54 -5.57 -21.49 -11.23
N GLU A 55 -5.41 -22.76 -11.54
CA GLU A 55 -4.15 -23.50 -11.45
C GLU A 55 -3.70 -24.00 -12.84
N PRO A 56 -3.11 -23.13 -13.69
CA PRO A 56 -2.65 -23.52 -15.00
C PRO A 56 -1.47 -24.49 -14.90
N ALA A 57 -1.37 -25.40 -15.87
CA ALA A 57 -0.23 -26.33 -15.96
C ALA A 57 1.06 -25.56 -16.29
N GLY A 58 2.18 -25.95 -15.64
CA GLY A 58 3.50 -25.38 -15.86
C GLY A 58 3.85 -24.25 -14.88
N TYR A 59 4.83 -23.43 -15.24
CA TYR A 59 5.23 -22.30 -14.42
C TYR A 59 4.19 -21.18 -14.48
N ASP A 60 3.96 -20.50 -13.36
CA ASP A 60 3.05 -19.34 -13.28
C ASP A 60 3.67 -18.08 -13.90
N LEU A 61 3.66 -18.02 -15.22
CA LEU A 61 4.14 -16.84 -15.95
C LEU A 61 3.20 -15.63 -15.79
N ARG A 62 1.92 -15.88 -15.49
CA ARG A 62 0.96 -14.82 -15.13
C ARG A 62 1.39 -14.14 -13.84
N GLY A 63 1.72 -14.91 -12.79
CA GLY A 63 2.24 -14.38 -11.54
C GLY A 63 3.58 -13.65 -11.71
N ALA A 64 4.42 -14.08 -12.65
CA ALA A 64 5.65 -13.37 -13.00
C ALA A 64 5.39 -12.02 -13.70
N PHE A 65 4.30 -11.93 -14.46
CA PHE A 65 3.92 -10.70 -15.18
C PHE A 65 3.22 -9.67 -14.28
N VAL A 66 2.34 -10.13 -13.37
CA VAL A 66 1.64 -9.25 -12.41
C VAL A 66 2.66 -8.64 -11.45
N GLY A 67 2.65 -7.32 -11.31
CA GLY A 67 3.63 -6.60 -10.49
C GLY A 67 4.99 -6.40 -11.14
N SER A 68 5.13 -6.69 -12.45
CA SER A 68 6.38 -6.48 -13.19
C SER A 68 6.67 -5.01 -13.53
N GLU A 69 5.81 -4.10 -13.14
CA GLU A 69 5.93 -2.65 -13.39
C GLU A 69 6.17 -2.30 -14.88
N GLY A 70 5.57 -3.10 -15.77
CA GLY A 70 5.70 -2.92 -17.22
C GLY A 70 7.01 -3.41 -17.82
N MET A 71 7.88 -4.10 -17.06
CA MET A 71 9.16 -4.61 -17.56
C MET A 71 9.03 -5.91 -18.34
N CYS A 72 7.88 -6.61 -18.25
CA CYS A 72 7.66 -7.89 -18.94
C CYS A 72 6.79 -7.75 -20.21
N GLY A 73 6.27 -6.56 -20.51
CA GLY A 73 5.39 -6.30 -21.66
C GLY A 73 4.17 -5.47 -21.30
N ILE A 74 3.20 -5.43 -22.21
CA ILE A 74 1.97 -4.63 -22.09
C ILE A 74 0.76 -5.56 -22.05
N ALA A 75 -0.01 -5.51 -20.95
CA ALA A 75 -1.28 -6.25 -20.84
C ALA A 75 -2.35 -5.58 -21.73
N THR A 76 -2.93 -6.35 -22.65
CA THR A 76 -3.97 -5.89 -23.58
C THR A 76 -5.35 -6.43 -23.27
N LYS A 77 -5.44 -7.64 -22.68
CA LYS A 77 -6.67 -8.21 -22.12
C LYS A 77 -6.36 -8.90 -20.80
N ILE A 78 -7.30 -8.81 -19.87
CA ILE A 78 -7.13 -9.37 -18.53
C ILE A 78 -8.41 -10.14 -18.20
N CYS A 79 -8.27 -11.43 -17.91
CA CYS A 79 -9.33 -12.26 -17.36
C CYS A 79 -9.23 -12.22 -15.84
N VAL A 80 -10.33 -11.87 -15.17
CA VAL A 80 -10.37 -11.76 -13.71
C VAL A 80 -11.47 -12.66 -13.14
N ARG A 81 -11.25 -13.14 -11.93
CA ARG A 81 -12.29 -13.72 -11.08
C ARG A 81 -13.17 -12.58 -10.56
N LEU A 82 -14.48 -12.78 -10.62
CA LEU A 82 -15.44 -11.87 -10.01
C LEU A 82 -15.75 -12.34 -8.58
N THR A 83 -15.87 -11.40 -7.67
CA THR A 83 -16.35 -11.59 -6.31
C THR A 83 -17.77 -11.06 -6.20
N PRO A 84 -18.70 -11.77 -5.53
CA PRO A 84 -20.04 -11.25 -5.29
C PRO A 84 -19.99 -10.08 -4.30
N ASP A 85 -20.86 -9.11 -4.46
CA ASP A 85 -21.06 -8.08 -3.46
C ASP A 85 -21.57 -8.71 -2.15
N PRO A 86 -21.04 -8.32 -0.99
CA PRO A 86 -21.50 -8.85 0.29
C PRO A 86 -22.95 -8.39 0.57
N PRO A 87 -23.82 -9.29 1.10
CA PRO A 87 -25.21 -8.94 1.39
C PRO A 87 -25.36 -7.90 2.51
N ALA A 88 -24.38 -7.78 3.41
CA ALA A 88 -24.36 -6.79 4.47
C ALA A 88 -22.94 -6.24 4.70
N VAL A 89 -22.88 -4.97 5.10
CA VAL A 89 -21.65 -4.27 5.48
C VAL A 89 -21.94 -3.41 6.70
N ALA A 90 -21.02 -3.40 7.66
CA ALA A 90 -21.04 -2.48 8.79
C ALA A 90 -19.70 -1.79 8.96
N THR A 91 -19.74 -0.47 9.21
CA THR A 91 -18.53 0.36 9.34
C THR A 91 -18.56 1.10 10.67
N ALA A 92 -17.46 1.10 11.40
CA ALA A 92 -17.29 1.84 12.64
C ALA A 92 -16.05 2.75 12.59
N LEU A 93 -16.17 3.93 13.17
CA LEU A 93 -15.05 4.80 13.50
C LEU A 93 -14.70 4.64 14.98
N VAL A 94 -13.45 4.28 15.27
CA VAL A 94 -12.98 3.94 16.62
C VAL A 94 -11.76 4.80 16.94
N ASP A 95 -11.85 5.64 17.97
CA ASP A 95 -10.76 6.56 18.32
C ASP A 95 -10.03 6.18 19.60
N PHE A 96 -8.77 6.58 19.66
CA PHE A 96 -7.86 6.27 20.75
C PHE A 96 -7.08 7.52 21.19
N ALA A 97 -6.86 7.62 22.49
CA ALA A 97 -6.01 8.65 23.08
C ALA A 97 -4.50 8.35 22.91
N ASP A 98 -4.15 7.12 22.51
CA ASP A 98 -2.81 6.65 22.27
C ASP A 98 -2.72 5.88 20.95
N ILE A 99 -1.74 6.21 20.11
CA ILE A 99 -1.54 5.58 18.80
C ILE A 99 -1.13 4.11 18.90
N ARG A 100 -0.36 3.75 19.93
CA ARG A 100 0.03 2.36 20.19
C ARG A 100 -1.18 1.49 20.53
N ALA A 101 -2.13 2.03 21.29
CA ALA A 101 -3.39 1.34 21.61
C ALA A 101 -4.19 1.05 20.32
N GLY A 102 -4.33 2.04 19.44
CA GLY A 102 -4.96 1.84 18.13
C GLY A 102 -4.26 0.79 17.28
N ALA A 103 -2.95 0.88 17.12
CA ALA A 103 -2.16 -0.08 16.34
C ALA A 103 -2.19 -1.51 16.93
N SER A 104 -2.18 -1.64 18.26
CA SER A 104 -2.30 -2.93 18.93
C SER A 104 -3.69 -3.55 18.74
N THR A 105 -4.73 -2.73 18.71
CA THR A 105 -6.12 -3.17 18.47
C THR A 105 -6.26 -3.89 17.11
N VAL A 106 -5.56 -3.42 16.08
CA VAL A 106 -5.54 -4.06 14.74
C VAL A 106 -5.10 -5.52 14.84
N SER A 107 -3.95 -5.76 15.49
CA SER A 107 -3.44 -7.12 15.68
C SER A 107 -4.38 -7.97 16.54
N ALA A 108 -4.99 -7.38 17.57
CA ALA A 108 -5.87 -8.09 18.50
C ALA A 108 -7.18 -8.52 17.82
N ILE A 109 -7.78 -7.69 16.95
CA ILE A 109 -8.98 -8.06 16.18
C ILE A 109 -8.71 -9.29 15.32
N ILE A 110 -7.59 -9.30 14.59
CA ILE A 110 -7.22 -10.45 13.76
C ILE A 110 -6.91 -11.69 14.61
N ALA A 111 -6.25 -11.51 15.75
CA ALA A 111 -5.86 -12.63 16.63
C ALA A 111 -7.06 -13.37 17.24
N VAL A 112 -8.21 -12.71 17.42
CA VAL A 112 -9.45 -13.37 17.89
C VAL A 112 -10.27 -14.02 16.78
N GLY A 113 -9.76 -14.02 15.52
CA GLY A 113 -10.34 -14.73 14.39
C GLY A 113 -11.27 -13.90 13.51
N VAL A 114 -11.44 -12.60 13.77
CA VAL A 114 -12.18 -11.69 12.87
C VAL A 114 -11.24 -11.21 11.78
N VAL A 115 -11.64 -11.35 10.52
CA VAL A 115 -10.95 -10.77 9.36
C VAL A 115 -11.86 -9.69 8.77
N PRO A 116 -11.71 -8.42 9.20
CA PRO A 116 -12.51 -7.32 8.68
C PRO A 116 -12.30 -7.13 7.16
N ALA A 117 -13.32 -6.59 6.50
CA ALA A 117 -13.19 -6.18 5.11
C ALA A 117 -12.13 -5.09 4.96
N ALA A 118 -12.07 -4.15 5.93
CA ALA A 118 -11.01 -3.14 5.99
C ALA A 118 -10.70 -2.74 7.43
N LEU A 119 -9.43 -2.43 7.68
CA LEU A 119 -8.92 -1.78 8.90
C LEU A 119 -7.95 -0.67 8.50
N GLU A 120 -8.44 0.56 8.57
CA GLU A 120 -7.71 1.75 8.13
C GLU A 120 -7.35 2.63 9.32
N MET A 121 -6.15 3.19 9.34
CA MET A 121 -5.71 4.05 10.44
C MET A 121 -5.39 5.47 9.94
N MET A 122 -5.78 6.47 10.74
CA MET A 122 -5.42 7.87 10.56
C MET A 122 -4.88 8.42 11.88
N ASP A 123 -3.70 9.06 11.87
CA ASP A 123 -3.17 9.76 13.03
C ASP A 123 -3.84 11.13 13.23
N ARG A 124 -3.58 11.78 14.37
CA ARG A 124 -4.16 13.08 14.71
C ARG A 124 -3.95 14.12 13.61
N GLN A 125 -2.74 14.20 13.04
CA GLN A 125 -2.44 15.22 12.03
C GLN A 125 -3.27 15.00 10.76
N CYS A 126 -3.45 13.73 10.38
CA CYS A 126 -4.32 13.34 9.28
C CYS A 126 -5.78 13.64 9.59
N LEU A 127 -6.28 13.28 10.80
CA LEU A 127 -7.66 13.56 11.23
C LEU A 127 -7.98 15.04 11.15
N VAL A 128 -7.10 15.91 11.67
CA VAL A 128 -7.27 17.36 11.62
C VAL A 128 -7.31 17.89 10.18
N ALA A 129 -6.39 17.43 9.33
CA ALA A 129 -6.31 17.86 7.93
C ALA A 129 -7.56 17.43 7.13
N VAL A 130 -8.00 16.19 7.33
CA VAL A 130 -9.16 15.64 6.63
C VAL A 130 -10.46 16.26 7.11
N GLU A 131 -10.65 16.46 8.43
CA GLU A 131 -11.85 17.08 8.98
C GLU A 131 -12.03 18.51 8.47
N ALA A 132 -10.94 19.29 8.39
CA ALA A 132 -10.97 20.64 7.83
C ALA A 132 -11.36 20.67 6.33
N TYR A 133 -11.34 19.54 5.65
CA TYR A 133 -11.67 19.43 4.22
C TYR A 133 -13.02 18.77 3.96
N VAL A 134 -13.35 17.70 4.68
CA VAL A 134 -14.53 16.85 4.39
C VAL A 134 -15.69 17.11 5.35
N HIS A 135 -15.40 17.51 6.58
CA HIS A 135 -16.40 17.73 7.65
C HIS A 135 -17.23 16.46 7.95
N ALA A 136 -16.53 15.36 8.21
CA ALA A 136 -17.13 14.04 8.48
C ALA A 136 -17.39 13.75 9.97
N GLY A 137 -17.11 14.73 10.86
CA GLY A 137 -17.20 14.54 12.30
C GLY A 137 -16.10 13.61 12.83
N LEU A 138 -14.87 13.77 12.31
CA LEU A 138 -13.73 13.01 12.76
C LEU A 138 -13.23 13.47 14.14
N PRO A 139 -12.71 12.57 14.99
CA PRO A 139 -12.24 12.90 16.34
C PRO A 139 -10.87 13.59 16.30
N VAL A 140 -10.83 14.89 16.04
CA VAL A 140 -9.59 15.67 15.86
C VAL A 140 -8.73 15.78 17.12
N ASP A 141 -9.30 15.51 18.30
CA ASP A 141 -8.59 15.50 19.58
C ASP A 141 -7.96 14.11 19.91
N ALA A 142 -8.36 13.07 19.20
CA ALA A 142 -7.78 11.74 19.36
C ALA A 142 -6.32 11.67 18.88
N ALA A 143 -5.53 10.73 19.39
CA ALA A 143 -4.19 10.46 18.87
C ALA A 143 -4.26 9.74 17.52
N CYS A 144 -5.26 8.86 17.37
CA CYS A 144 -5.57 8.22 16.09
C CYS A 144 -7.02 7.73 16.07
N ALA A 145 -7.50 7.41 14.86
CA ALA A 145 -8.74 6.69 14.65
C ALA A 145 -8.56 5.52 13.71
N LEU A 146 -9.28 4.42 13.97
CA LEU A 146 -9.45 3.29 13.08
C LEU A 146 -10.80 3.39 12.39
N LEU A 147 -10.83 3.19 11.09
CA LEU A 147 -12.04 2.86 10.33
C LEU A 147 -12.07 1.34 10.19
N VAL A 148 -13.04 0.71 10.84
CA VAL A 148 -13.24 -0.74 10.86
C VAL A 148 -14.44 -1.07 10.00
N GLU A 149 -14.28 -1.91 8.99
CA GLU A 149 -15.40 -2.38 8.17
C GLU A 149 -15.44 -3.91 8.17
N VAL A 150 -16.60 -4.47 8.42
CA VAL A 150 -16.89 -5.90 8.28
C VAL A 150 -17.99 -6.11 7.25
N ALA A 151 -17.87 -7.18 6.46
CA ALA A 151 -18.76 -7.47 5.35
C ALA A 151 -19.02 -8.97 5.28
N GLY A 152 -20.22 -9.37 4.84
CA GLY A 152 -20.63 -10.75 4.73
C GLY A 152 -22.13 -10.94 5.02
N GLU A 153 -22.51 -12.10 5.53
CA GLU A 153 -23.87 -12.37 5.95
C GLU A 153 -24.27 -11.49 7.17
N GLU A 154 -25.49 -10.99 7.18
CA GLU A 154 -25.97 -9.98 8.15
C GLU A 154 -25.74 -10.38 9.62
N GLU A 155 -25.98 -11.65 9.96
CA GLU A 155 -25.78 -12.15 11.31
C GLU A 155 -24.29 -12.21 11.68
N ALA A 156 -23.42 -12.63 10.76
CA ALA A 156 -21.98 -12.66 10.93
C ALA A 156 -21.41 -11.25 11.07
N VAL A 157 -21.82 -10.32 10.22
CA VAL A 157 -21.42 -8.91 10.28
C VAL A 157 -21.74 -8.30 11.63
N ARG A 158 -22.93 -8.60 12.19
CA ARG A 158 -23.35 -8.11 13.51
C ARG A 158 -22.49 -8.70 14.64
N ALA A 159 -22.22 -10.00 14.56
CA ALA A 159 -21.39 -10.70 15.56
C ALA A 159 -19.93 -10.21 15.51
N ASP A 160 -19.33 -10.11 14.33
CA ASP A 160 -17.95 -9.65 14.13
C ASP A 160 -17.75 -8.20 14.58
N MET A 161 -18.72 -7.32 14.29
CA MET A 161 -18.67 -5.93 14.73
C MET A 161 -18.73 -5.81 16.25
N GLU A 162 -19.49 -6.67 16.93
CA GLU A 162 -19.52 -6.70 18.40
C GLU A 162 -18.20 -7.24 18.98
N VAL A 163 -17.56 -8.21 18.33
CA VAL A 163 -16.21 -8.65 18.70
C VAL A 163 -15.21 -7.52 18.54
N CYS A 164 -15.26 -6.77 17.41
CA CYS A 164 -14.41 -5.60 17.18
C CYS A 164 -14.62 -4.53 18.28
N ARG A 165 -15.88 -4.26 18.66
CA ARG A 165 -16.21 -3.32 19.75
C ARG A 165 -15.60 -3.75 21.07
N ARG A 166 -15.76 -5.02 21.45
CA ARG A 166 -15.21 -5.58 22.69
C ARG A 166 -13.67 -5.47 22.71
N VAL A 167 -13.01 -5.91 21.63
CA VAL A 167 -11.55 -5.87 21.53
C VAL A 167 -11.03 -4.44 21.58
N ALA A 168 -11.66 -3.51 20.87
CA ALA A 168 -11.29 -2.09 20.93
C ALA A 168 -11.43 -1.53 22.36
N GLY A 169 -12.50 -1.90 23.09
CA GLY A 169 -12.69 -1.53 24.48
C GLY A 169 -11.61 -2.08 25.41
N GLU A 170 -11.20 -3.34 25.25
CA GLU A 170 -10.11 -3.99 26.00
C GLU A 170 -8.76 -3.28 25.76
N HIS A 171 -8.58 -2.65 24.60
CA HIS A 171 -7.40 -1.87 24.23
C HIS A 171 -7.54 -0.36 24.48
N GLY A 172 -8.60 0.07 25.18
CA GLY A 172 -8.74 1.44 25.66
C GLY A 172 -9.20 2.43 24.58
N CYS A 173 -10.07 2.01 23.64
CA CYS A 173 -10.71 2.96 22.75
C CYS A 173 -11.53 3.99 23.55
N THR A 174 -11.49 5.24 23.12
CA THR A 174 -12.24 6.34 23.72
C THR A 174 -13.70 6.30 23.30
N THR A 175 -13.95 6.13 22.00
CA THR A 175 -15.28 5.93 21.45
C THR A 175 -15.29 4.83 20.40
N PHE A 176 -16.45 4.21 20.20
CA PHE A 176 -16.74 3.28 19.12
C PHE A 176 -18.05 3.70 18.47
N ARG A 177 -17.96 4.39 17.33
CA ARG A 177 -19.10 4.94 16.60
C ARG A 177 -19.41 4.08 15.39
N LEU A 178 -20.50 3.33 15.44
CA LEU A 178 -21.03 2.61 14.29
C LEU A 178 -21.73 3.62 13.36
N ALA A 179 -21.49 3.53 12.07
CA ALA A 179 -22.21 4.32 11.08
C ALA A 179 -23.71 4.00 11.13
N ALA A 180 -24.54 5.03 11.22
CA ALA A 180 -25.98 4.88 11.40
C ALA A 180 -26.68 4.38 10.11
N ASP A 181 -26.12 4.72 8.96
CA ASP A 181 -26.65 4.39 7.65
C ASP A 181 -25.56 4.42 6.57
N ASP A 182 -25.94 4.08 5.33
CA ASP A 182 -25.03 4.10 4.18
C ASP A 182 -24.49 5.49 3.84
N ALA A 183 -25.21 6.55 4.17
CA ALA A 183 -24.76 7.92 3.91
C ALA A 183 -23.60 8.29 4.87
N GLU A 184 -23.70 7.94 6.15
CA GLU A 184 -22.62 8.14 7.11
C GLU A 184 -21.44 7.22 6.76
N ARG A 185 -21.66 5.95 6.40
CA ARG A 185 -20.62 5.05 5.92
C ARG A 185 -19.86 5.66 4.74
N ALA A 186 -20.57 6.12 3.72
CA ALA A 186 -19.98 6.75 2.53
C ALA A 186 -19.18 8.02 2.89
N LEU A 187 -19.64 8.81 3.87
CA LEU A 187 -18.94 10.00 4.34
C LEU A 187 -17.63 9.65 5.06
N LEU A 188 -17.61 8.63 5.91
CA LEU A 188 -16.39 8.13 6.58
C LEU A 188 -15.36 7.63 5.55
N TRP A 189 -15.80 6.86 4.56
CA TRP A 189 -14.93 6.42 3.46
C TRP A 189 -14.44 7.58 2.59
N LYS A 190 -15.30 8.56 2.30
CA LYS A 190 -14.89 9.79 1.61
C LYS A 190 -13.80 10.51 2.40
N ALA A 191 -13.94 10.62 3.71
CA ALA A 191 -12.92 11.22 4.57
C ALA A 191 -11.59 10.47 4.43
N ARG A 192 -11.58 9.13 4.61
CA ARG A 192 -10.37 8.30 4.46
C ARG A 192 -9.72 8.44 3.08
N LYS A 193 -10.50 8.36 2.01
CA LYS A 193 -10.01 8.46 0.61
C LYS A 193 -9.54 9.87 0.24
N SER A 194 -9.98 10.91 0.97
CA SER A 194 -9.57 12.30 0.74
C SER A 194 -8.27 12.70 1.45
N ALA A 195 -7.65 11.81 2.22
CA ALA A 195 -6.49 12.12 3.05
C ALA A 195 -5.33 12.74 2.26
N PHE A 196 -4.96 12.16 1.11
CA PHE A 196 -3.88 12.68 0.27
C PHE A 196 -4.17 14.11 -0.25
N GLY A 197 -5.41 14.37 -0.66
CA GLY A 197 -5.83 15.72 -1.07
C GLY A 197 -5.84 16.72 0.07
N ALA A 198 -6.22 16.30 1.29
CA ALA A 198 -6.20 17.15 2.47
C ALA A 198 -4.77 17.48 2.91
N VAL A 199 -3.86 16.52 2.88
CA VAL A 199 -2.45 16.69 3.26
C VAL A 199 -1.73 17.69 2.37
N ALA A 200 -2.01 17.73 1.07
CA ALA A 200 -1.42 18.69 0.13
C ALA A 200 -1.74 20.17 0.47
N ARG A 201 -2.69 20.42 1.39
CA ARG A 201 -3.01 21.79 1.87
C ARG A 201 -2.11 22.23 3.03
N ILE A 202 -1.38 21.33 3.68
CA ILE A 202 -0.49 21.64 4.82
C ILE A 202 0.83 22.19 4.31
N LYS A 203 1.42 21.49 3.35
CA LYS A 203 2.68 21.85 2.67
C LYS A 203 2.53 21.57 1.18
N PRO A 204 3.24 22.28 0.30
CA PRO A 204 3.09 22.13 -1.15
C PRO A 204 3.59 20.81 -1.70
N ASN A 205 4.42 20.10 -0.96
CA ASN A 205 4.99 18.81 -1.36
C ASN A 205 4.81 17.78 -0.24
N TYR A 206 4.69 16.54 -0.61
CA TYR A 206 4.82 15.41 0.30
C TYR A 206 5.58 14.28 -0.38
N TYR A 207 6.25 13.48 0.43
CA TYR A 207 6.87 12.22 0.02
C TYR A 207 6.14 11.08 0.72
N LEU A 208 5.50 10.25 -0.09
CA LEU A 208 4.67 9.15 0.37
C LEU A 208 5.51 7.87 0.40
N HIS A 209 5.64 7.27 1.57
CA HIS A 209 6.22 5.94 1.72
C HIS A 209 5.15 4.87 1.61
N ASP A 210 5.60 3.67 1.28
CA ASP A 210 4.78 2.47 1.14
C ASP A 210 5.64 1.28 1.53
N THR A 211 5.55 0.88 2.79
CA THR A 211 6.23 -0.30 3.33
C THR A 211 5.22 -1.18 4.05
N VAL A 212 5.44 -2.50 4.04
CA VAL A 212 4.60 -3.42 4.83
C VAL A 212 5.42 -3.97 5.97
N VAL A 213 4.81 -4.07 7.15
CA VAL A 213 5.43 -4.70 8.32
C VAL A 213 4.48 -5.75 8.92
N PRO A 214 5.01 -6.79 9.58
CA PRO A 214 4.16 -7.70 10.34
C PRO A 214 3.33 -6.93 11.36
N ARG A 215 2.02 -7.14 11.38
CA ARG A 215 1.08 -6.40 12.26
C ARG A 215 1.51 -6.33 13.72
N ARG A 216 2.11 -7.41 14.25
CA ARG A 216 2.57 -7.47 15.66
C ARG A 216 3.61 -6.42 16.01
N VAL A 217 4.40 -5.94 15.05
CA VAL A 217 5.44 -4.92 15.25
C VAL A 217 5.00 -3.54 14.79
N LEU A 218 3.78 -3.40 14.29
CA LEU A 218 3.23 -2.13 13.81
C LEU A 218 3.35 -0.99 14.83
N PRO A 219 3.02 -1.17 16.14
CA PRO A 219 3.19 -0.10 17.12
C PRO A 219 4.64 0.37 17.27
N ASP A 220 5.60 -0.57 17.27
CA ASP A 220 7.02 -0.25 17.44
C ASP A 220 7.61 0.44 16.21
N VAL A 221 7.17 0.04 15.00
CA VAL A 221 7.62 0.68 13.76
C VAL A 221 7.02 2.08 13.63
N LEU A 222 5.77 2.30 14.04
CA LEU A 222 5.18 3.64 14.06
C LEU A 222 5.96 4.59 14.98
N ASP A 223 6.34 4.16 16.17
CA ASP A 223 7.19 4.96 17.07
C ASP A 223 8.53 5.32 16.39
N GLN A 224 9.18 4.34 15.74
CA GLN A 224 10.42 4.58 15.00
C GLN A 224 10.22 5.60 13.86
N VAL A 225 9.09 5.53 13.13
CA VAL A 225 8.77 6.51 12.08
C VAL A 225 8.72 7.92 12.66
N TYR A 226 8.01 8.13 13.79
CA TYR A 226 7.95 9.44 14.44
C TYR A 226 9.31 9.91 14.93
N GLU A 227 10.13 9.03 15.52
CA GLU A 227 11.47 9.35 15.97
C GLU A 227 12.40 9.73 14.80
N ILE A 228 12.37 8.97 13.70
CA ILE A 228 13.15 9.26 12.49
C ILE A 228 12.81 10.65 11.97
N VAL A 229 11.54 10.91 11.79
CA VAL A 229 11.05 12.18 11.22
C VAL A 229 11.42 13.36 12.11
N ALA A 230 11.31 13.20 13.44
CA ALA A 230 11.73 14.23 14.40
C ALA A 230 13.23 14.52 14.32
N ARG A 231 14.09 13.48 14.19
CA ARG A 231 15.56 13.67 14.03
C ARG A 231 15.93 14.46 12.77
N HIS A 232 15.12 14.32 11.71
CA HIS A 232 15.34 15.05 10.46
C HIS A 232 14.65 16.42 10.40
N ASP A 233 14.02 16.87 11.50
CA ASP A 233 13.26 18.12 11.56
C ASP A 233 12.22 18.19 10.43
N LEU A 234 11.42 17.14 10.30
CA LEU A 234 10.33 16.99 9.32
C LEU A 234 8.99 16.79 10.03
N GLN A 235 7.92 16.89 9.27
CA GLN A 235 6.57 16.58 9.72
C GLN A 235 6.04 15.36 8.97
N VAL A 236 5.36 14.45 9.68
CA VAL A 236 4.72 13.26 9.11
C VAL A 236 3.23 13.23 9.45
N LEU A 237 2.45 12.74 8.51
CA LEU A 237 1.07 12.31 8.72
C LEU A 237 0.98 10.83 8.36
N ASN A 238 0.23 10.07 9.15
CA ASN A 238 0.04 8.65 8.87
C ASN A 238 -1.42 8.35 8.54
N VAL A 239 -1.63 7.78 7.35
CA VAL A 239 -2.92 7.27 6.90
C VAL A 239 -2.66 6.01 6.08
N PHE A 240 -3.07 4.83 6.55
CA PHE A 240 -2.58 3.59 5.99
C PHE A 240 -3.53 2.40 6.23
N HIS A 241 -3.28 1.31 5.47
CA HIS A 241 -4.00 0.04 5.58
C HIS A 241 -3.45 -0.74 6.78
N ALA A 242 -3.99 -0.48 7.97
CA ALA A 242 -3.48 -1.08 9.20
C ALA A 242 -3.72 -2.60 9.24
N GLY A 243 -4.80 -3.06 8.60
CA GLY A 243 -5.20 -4.47 8.60
C GLY A 243 -4.19 -5.42 7.97
N ASP A 244 -3.47 -5.01 6.95
CA ASP A 244 -2.41 -5.79 6.31
C ASP A 244 -0.99 -5.32 6.66
N GLY A 245 -0.89 -4.25 7.48
CA GLY A 245 0.39 -3.70 7.93
C GLY A 245 1.07 -2.81 6.89
N ASN A 246 0.34 -2.36 5.88
CA ASN A 246 0.87 -1.50 4.81
C ASN A 246 0.85 -0.04 5.25
N LEU A 247 2.02 0.48 5.63
CA LEU A 247 2.24 1.81 6.14
C LEU A 247 2.42 2.84 5.02
N HIS A 248 1.74 3.98 5.15
CA HIS A 248 1.89 5.12 4.25
C HIS A 248 2.26 6.42 4.99
N PRO A 249 3.47 6.51 5.59
CA PRO A 249 3.94 7.77 6.15
C PRO A 249 4.08 8.84 5.05
N LEU A 250 3.42 9.97 5.23
CA LEU A 250 3.53 11.13 4.35
C LEU A 250 4.45 12.17 4.99
N LEU A 251 5.66 12.29 4.49
CA LEU A 251 6.60 13.34 4.90
C LEU A 251 6.23 14.62 4.16
N VAL A 252 5.70 15.63 4.86
CA VAL A 252 5.28 16.89 4.24
C VAL A 252 6.38 17.93 4.34
N TYR A 253 6.63 18.65 3.23
CA TYR A 253 7.71 19.61 3.15
C TYR A 253 7.45 20.68 2.09
N ASP A 254 8.28 21.73 2.07
CA ASP A 254 8.34 22.69 1.00
C ASP A 254 9.71 22.57 0.31
N ARG A 255 9.73 22.08 -0.93
CA ARG A 255 10.97 21.89 -1.71
C ARG A 255 11.82 23.15 -1.88
N ARG A 256 11.24 24.34 -1.60
CA ARG A 256 11.94 25.61 -1.65
C ARG A 256 12.83 25.86 -0.40
N GLU A 257 12.61 25.09 0.67
CA GLU A 257 13.46 25.15 1.87
C GLU A 257 14.82 24.52 1.55
N PRO A 258 15.97 25.23 1.79
CA PRO A 258 17.28 24.67 1.49
C PRO A 258 17.57 23.37 2.26
N GLY A 259 18.07 22.35 1.56
CA GLY A 259 18.46 21.06 2.14
C GLY A 259 17.30 20.16 2.60
N VAL A 260 16.04 20.55 2.36
CA VAL A 260 14.88 19.75 2.79
C VAL A 260 14.75 18.46 2.01
N THR A 261 15.04 18.48 0.71
CA THR A 261 14.93 17.30 -0.16
C THR A 261 15.88 16.19 0.28
N GLU A 262 17.11 16.56 0.64
CA GLU A 262 18.12 15.64 1.17
C GLU A 262 17.70 15.05 2.52
N ARG A 263 17.11 15.87 3.41
CA ARG A 263 16.58 15.40 4.70
C ARG A 263 15.41 14.42 4.50
N VAL A 264 14.48 14.74 3.58
CA VAL A 264 13.36 13.87 3.24
C VAL A 264 13.85 12.55 2.67
N ALA A 265 14.79 12.55 1.74
CA ALA A 265 15.39 11.35 1.19
C ALA A 265 16.10 10.49 2.25
N ALA A 266 16.83 11.13 3.16
CA ALA A 266 17.52 10.44 4.27
C ALA A 266 16.52 9.81 5.24
N ALA A 267 15.50 10.57 5.68
CA ALA A 267 14.43 10.05 6.54
C ALA A 267 13.68 8.88 5.88
N GLY A 268 13.37 9.01 4.60
CA GLY A 268 12.72 7.95 3.84
C GLY A 268 13.53 6.66 3.78
N ARG A 269 14.83 6.75 3.52
CA ARG A 269 15.74 5.60 3.56
C ARG A 269 15.77 4.95 4.95
N GLU A 270 15.81 5.73 6.02
CA GLU A 270 15.78 5.20 7.39
C GLU A 270 14.46 4.50 7.70
N ILE A 271 13.32 5.07 7.30
CA ILE A 271 11.99 4.46 7.47
C ILE A 271 11.93 3.09 6.78
N VAL A 272 12.34 3.02 5.52
CA VAL A 272 12.37 1.76 4.76
C VAL A 272 13.30 0.75 5.43
N THR A 273 14.50 1.18 5.85
CA THR A 273 15.46 0.30 6.54
C THR A 273 14.90 -0.25 7.85
N ALA A 274 14.23 0.59 8.65
CA ALA A 274 13.58 0.18 9.89
C ALA A 274 12.46 -0.83 9.63
N SER A 275 11.64 -0.59 8.60
CA SER A 275 10.55 -1.49 8.20
C SER A 275 11.06 -2.87 7.78
N VAL A 276 12.12 -2.93 6.96
CA VAL A 276 12.75 -4.18 6.53
C VAL A 276 13.40 -4.91 7.71
N ALA A 277 14.11 -4.18 8.59
CA ALA A 277 14.73 -4.75 9.79
C ALA A 277 13.69 -5.34 10.76
N ALA A 278 12.46 -4.81 10.78
CA ALA A 278 11.34 -5.34 11.54
C ALA A 278 10.69 -6.58 10.90
N GLY A 279 11.23 -7.10 9.80
CA GLY A 279 10.70 -8.23 9.04
C GLY A 279 9.66 -7.86 7.99
N GLY A 280 9.64 -6.59 7.59
CA GLY A 280 8.76 -6.04 6.57
C GLY A 280 9.37 -6.09 5.17
N VAL A 281 8.70 -5.41 4.22
CA VAL A 281 9.08 -5.34 2.80
C VAL A 281 9.16 -3.90 2.31
N LEU A 282 9.89 -3.70 1.20
CA LEU A 282 10.15 -2.38 0.60
C LEU A 282 8.91 -1.68 0.06
N SER A 283 7.94 -2.44 -0.44
CA SER A 283 6.71 -1.91 -1.04
C SER A 283 5.54 -2.84 -0.79
N GLY A 284 4.39 -2.28 -0.45
CA GLY A 284 3.13 -3.00 -0.33
C GLY A 284 2.37 -3.03 -1.65
N GLU A 285 2.20 -1.87 -2.28
CA GLU A 285 1.37 -1.73 -3.48
C GLU A 285 1.91 -0.74 -4.53
N HIS A 286 2.75 0.22 -4.15
CA HIS A 286 3.22 1.25 -5.09
C HIS A 286 4.29 0.74 -6.06
N GLY A 287 4.99 -0.34 -5.72
CA GLY A 287 6.11 -0.89 -6.47
C GLY A 287 7.46 -0.30 -6.07
N ILE A 288 8.50 -0.75 -6.75
CA ILE A 288 9.90 -0.38 -6.50
C ILE A 288 10.31 0.81 -7.38
N GLY A 289 9.98 0.73 -8.66
CA GLY A 289 10.26 1.77 -9.66
C GLY A 289 11.71 2.22 -9.70
N LEU A 290 11.90 3.54 -9.77
CA LEU A 290 13.21 4.21 -9.62
C LEU A 290 13.54 4.51 -8.16
N GLU A 291 12.52 4.75 -7.35
CA GLU A 291 12.64 5.29 -6.00
C GLU A 291 13.31 4.31 -5.03
N LYS A 292 12.89 3.04 -5.07
CA LYS A 292 13.30 2.03 -4.10
C LYS A 292 14.32 1.02 -4.67
N ARG A 293 14.65 1.07 -5.96
CA ARG A 293 15.51 0.06 -6.60
C ARG A 293 16.88 -0.10 -5.93
N GLU A 294 17.49 1.00 -5.47
CA GLU A 294 18.78 0.95 -4.78
C GLU A 294 18.68 0.40 -3.35
N LEU A 295 17.45 0.21 -2.84
CA LEU A 295 17.16 -0.42 -1.55
C LEU A 295 16.89 -1.93 -1.67
N MET A 296 16.74 -2.46 -2.88
CA MET A 296 16.49 -3.88 -3.11
C MET A 296 17.50 -4.82 -2.40
N PRO A 297 18.80 -4.47 -2.30
CA PRO A 297 19.77 -5.28 -1.54
C PRO A 297 19.50 -5.38 -0.03
N LEU A 298 18.60 -4.57 0.54
CA LEU A 298 18.17 -4.74 1.93
C LEU A 298 17.32 -6.00 2.13
N MET A 299 16.65 -6.48 1.06
CA MET A 299 15.77 -7.65 1.10
C MET A 299 16.30 -8.84 0.32
N PHE A 300 17.01 -8.60 -0.77
CA PHE A 300 17.37 -9.64 -1.74
C PHE A 300 18.89 -9.74 -1.84
N ASP A 301 19.42 -10.95 -1.70
CA ASP A 301 20.82 -11.24 -1.95
C ASP A 301 21.15 -11.21 -3.45
N GLY A 302 22.44 -11.31 -3.78
CA GLY A 302 22.90 -11.26 -5.16
C GLY A 302 22.33 -12.40 -6.03
N VAL A 303 22.06 -13.57 -5.46
CA VAL A 303 21.48 -14.70 -6.20
C VAL A 303 20.02 -14.41 -6.54
N SER A 304 19.27 -13.91 -5.58
CA SER A 304 17.87 -13.52 -5.77
C SER A 304 17.72 -12.39 -6.80
N LEU A 305 18.59 -11.37 -6.75
CA LEU A 305 18.60 -10.28 -7.72
C LEU A 305 18.98 -10.77 -9.13
N ALA A 306 19.94 -11.68 -9.24
CA ALA A 306 20.31 -12.29 -10.52
C ALA A 306 19.16 -13.12 -11.12
N ALA A 307 18.40 -13.86 -10.29
CA ALA A 307 17.22 -14.59 -10.73
C ALA A 307 16.12 -13.68 -11.26
N GLN A 308 15.85 -12.55 -10.58
CA GLN A 308 14.90 -11.53 -11.03
C GLN A 308 15.35 -10.89 -12.38
N ALA A 309 16.65 -10.60 -12.52
CA ALA A 309 17.20 -10.09 -13.77
C ALA A 309 17.07 -11.09 -14.92
N ALA A 310 17.33 -12.39 -14.67
CA ALA A 310 17.16 -13.45 -15.66
C ALA A 310 15.70 -13.60 -16.10
N LEU A 311 14.75 -13.52 -15.15
CA LEU A 311 13.32 -13.53 -15.45
C LEU A 311 12.92 -12.36 -16.36
N ARG A 312 13.35 -11.15 -16.03
CA ARG A 312 13.13 -9.98 -16.88
C ARG A 312 13.68 -10.19 -18.28
N SER A 313 14.94 -10.67 -18.42
CA SER A 313 15.58 -10.92 -19.71
C SER A 313 14.87 -11.98 -20.54
N ALA A 314 14.16 -12.92 -19.91
CA ALA A 314 13.35 -13.91 -20.62
C ALA A 314 12.12 -13.29 -21.31
N PHE A 315 11.53 -12.23 -20.74
CA PHE A 315 10.41 -11.49 -21.32
C PHE A 315 10.86 -10.36 -22.26
N ASP A 316 11.98 -9.73 -21.96
CA ASP A 316 12.50 -8.54 -22.67
C ASP A 316 14.03 -8.63 -22.78
N PRO A 317 14.54 -9.41 -23.73
CA PRO A 317 15.99 -9.58 -23.90
C PRO A 317 16.72 -8.30 -24.30
N ASP A 318 16.05 -7.39 -25.00
CA ASP A 318 16.61 -6.13 -25.46
C ASP A 318 16.49 -4.97 -24.44
N GLY A 319 15.76 -5.19 -23.33
CA GLY A 319 15.61 -4.22 -22.25
C GLY A 319 14.84 -2.96 -22.61
N ILE A 320 13.92 -3.04 -23.58
CA ILE A 320 13.15 -1.88 -24.07
C ILE A 320 11.88 -1.59 -23.26
N ALA A 321 11.34 -2.61 -22.58
CA ALA A 321 10.14 -2.47 -21.76
C ALA A 321 10.47 -1.83 -20.41
N ASN A 322 9.98 -0.63 -20.17
CA ASN A 322 10.17 0.16 -18.95
C ASN A 322 11.61 0.09 -18.39
N PRO A 323 12.63 0.55 -19.11
CA PRO A 323 14.03 0.36 -18.74
C PRO A 323 14.37 1.06 -17.41
N PHE A 324 15.41 0.57 -16.73
CA PHE A 324 16.00 1.14 -15.51
C PHE A 324 15.10 1.09 -14.25
N LYS A 325 14.02 0.33 -14.24
CA LYS A 325 13.14 0.19 -13.08
C LYS A 325 13.47 -1.08 -12.29
N VAL A 326 13.09 -1.10 -11.02
CA VAL A 326 13.09 -2.23 -10.08
C VAL A 326 14.48 -2.73 -9.71
N LEU A 327 15.29 -3.17 -10.68
CA LEU A 327 16.61 -3.76 -10.40
C LEU A 327 17.66 -2.68 -10.10
N PRO A 328 18.49 -2.86 -9.07
CA PRO A 328 19.58 -1.93 -8.77
C PRO A 328 20.57 -1.79 -9.93
N SER A 329 21.11 -0.60 -10.13
CA SER A 329 22.04 -0.30 -11.22
C SER A 329 23.34 -1.13 -11.19
N ALA A 330 23.79 -1.55 -10.01
CA ALA A 330 24.98 -2.41 -9.82
C ALA A 330 24.68 -3.91 -10.00
N SER A 331 23.42 -4.32 -10.07
CA SER A 331 23.00 -5.72 -10.21
C SER A 331 22.76 -6.15 -11.65
N SER A 332 22.87 -5.20 -12.58
CA SER A 332 22.72 -5.52 -13.99
C SER A 332 23.91 -6.37 -14.44
N CYS A 333 23.64 -7.60 -14.84
CA CYS A 333 24.54 -8.35 -15.71
C CYS A 333 25.06 -7.42 -16.82
N ALA A 334 26.22 -7.67 -17.34
CA ALA A 334 27.02 -6.81 -18.24
C ALA A 334 26.28 -6.07 -19.38
N ASP A 335 25.01 -6.41 -19.63
CA ASP A 335 24.18 -5.87 -20.70
C ASP A 335 23.53 -4.51 -20.39
N VAL A 336 23.40 -4.12 -19.10
CA VAL A 336 22.80 -2.81 -18.74
C VAL A 336 23.83 -1.67 -18.74
N GLN A 337 25.12 -1.97 -18.80
CA GLN A 337 26.16 -0.95 -18.98
C GLN A 337 26.11 -0.25 -20.35
N ALA A 338 25.35 -0.76 -21.32
CA ALA A 338 25.17 -0.18 -22.64
C ALA A 338 24.05 0.86 -22.74
N LEU A 339 23.17 0.96 -21.72
CA LEU A 339 22.06 1.90 -21.70
C LEU A 339 22.47 3.14 -20.92
N ALA A 340 22.48 4.29 -21.60
CA ALA A 340 22.85 5.59 -21.02
C ALA A 340 22.12 5.88 -19.69
N GLU A 341 22.81 6.52 -18.75
CA GLU A 341 22.21 7.03 -17.52
C GLU A 341 20.97 7.88 -17.83
N PRO A 342 19.87 7.75 -17.08
CA PRO A 342 18.71 8.61 -17.27
C PRO A 342 19.12 10.08 -17.13
N PRO A 343 18.55 11.00 -17.92
CA PRO A 343 18.86 12.42 -17.80
C PRO A 343 18.57 12.92 -16.39
N ALA A 344 19.40 13.84 -15.88
CA ALA A 344 19.35 14.35 -14.51
C ALA A 344 18.02 15.03 -14.12
N ASP A 345 17.18 15.29 -15.09
CA ASP A 345 15.86 15.93 -15.01
C ASP A 345 14.67 14.93 -15.08
N ALA A 346 14.92 13.63 -15.05
CA ALA A 346 13.88 12.60 -15.00
C ALA A 346 13.10 12.54 -13.66
N TRP A 347 13.26 13.54 -12.81
CA TRP A 347 12.60 13.70 -11.52
C TRP A 347 11.56 14.82 -11.57
N ILE A 348 10.45 14.60 -12.24
CA ILE A 348 9.27 15.47 -12.11
C ILE A 348 8.08 14.61 -11.73
#